data_a82592903002355cf5b4288a86abda2b
#
_entry.id   a82592903002355cf5b4288a86abda2b
#
_cell.length_a   1.000
_cell.length_b   1.000
_cell.length_c   1.000
_cell.angle_alpha   90.00
_cell.angle_beta   90.00
_cell.angle_gamma   90.00
#
_symmetry.space_group_name_H-M   'P 1'
#
loop_
_entity.id
_entity.type
_entity.pdbx_description
1 polymer ?
#
loop_
_entity_poly.entity_id
_entity_poly.type
_entity_poly.pdbx_seq_one_letter_code
_entity_poly.pdbx_strand_id
1 'polypeptide(L)'
;SGQSLRDFTRENLFDVLGMEHTDYLPCQRDKDGNWITIVDKGTRKQGHKENNVANSQFSIRNSQLNNIAPTEKQPNGQVLCGQVHDPLARVMNGGISGNAGVFSCADDIAILCAALQNGGEWNGRRILSPLGVKAMRTVPRTTASLGRTLGWDNFTAYASNNGDLFGPNTYGHTGYTGTSIIIDPDNDTSVILLINAVHPEDGHSVVRLRSLVANAVAASIYPIPRIYTDHYYKRFLQFMDEPAITSKDIVMLGNSLTEGGGDWSARLGKKNVRNRGIIGDEVMGIYDRLHQILPGHPAKLFLLIGVNDISHDLAPDSIVDMIRMTVERIRKESPDTKLYLQSLLPFNESFGRYKKLTGKTDMVPEINSRLEAFAKEEGIAYINLFPLFTEKGTNVLRSELTGDGLHLNEDGYKIWVKAIKKKI
;
A
#
# COMPACT_ATOMS: atom_id res chain seq x y z
N SER A 1 7.49 9.11 40.70
CA SER A 1 7.20 10.45 40.18
C SER A 1 6.09 11.18 40.94
N GLY A 2 5.26 10.48 41.71
CA GLY A 2 4.10 11.06 42.40
C GLY A 2 2.90 11.33 41.49
N GLN A 3 2.95 10.94 40.24
CA GLN A 3 1.90 11.08 39.24
C GLN A 3 1.26 9.71 38.96
N SER A 4 -0.06 9.65 38.77
CA SER A 4 -0.73 8.41 38.36
C SER A 4 -0.34 8.00 36.95
N LEU A 5 -0.43 6.70 36.61
CA LEU A 5 -0.17 6.21 35.27
C LEU A 5 -1.13 6.85 34.26
N ARG A 6 -2.39 7.07 34.62
CA ARG A 6 -3.39 7.74 33.79
C ARG A 6 -2.98 9.17 33.45
N ASP A 7 -2.62 9.98 34.46
CA ASP A 7 -2.24 11.38 34.24
C ASP A 7 -0.97 11.45 33.41
N PHE A 8 0.02 10.58 33.69
CA PHE A 8 1.24 10.50 32.93
C PHE A 8 1.00 10.21 31.46
N THR A 9 0.16 9.21 31.15
CA THR A 9 -0.12 8.84 29.75
C THR A 9 -0.94 9.91 29.04
N ARG A 10 -1.88 10.56 29.72
CA ARG A 10 -2.63 11.69 29.13
C ARG A 10 -1.70 12.84 28.77
N GLU A 11 -0.92 13.33 29.72
CA GLU A 11 -0.06 14.51 29.54
C GLU A 11 1.08 14.29 28.55
N ASN A 12 1.62 13.06 28.47
CA ASN A 12 2.81 12.78 27.67
C ASN A 12 2.55 12.02 26.37
N LEU A 13 1.34 11.49 26.18
CA LEU A 13 1.01 10.68 25.02
C LEU A 13 -0.32 11.09 24.38
N PHE A 14 -1.46 10.88 25.07
CA PHE A 14 -2.77 11.01 24.43
C PHE A 14 -3.07 12.46 24.03
N ASP A 15 -2.89 13.41 24.96
CA ASP A 15 -3.14 14.82 24.71
C ASP A 15 -2.11 15.43 23.75
N VAL A 16 -0.85 14.96 23.82
CA VAL A 16 0.19 15.41 22.89
C VAL A 16 -0.16 15.04 21.46
N LEU A 17 -0.62 13.81 21.23
CA LEU A 17 -0.97 13.31 19.89
C LEU A 17 -2.39 13.73 19.45
N GLY A 18 -3.24 14.21 20.35
CA GLY A 18 -4.62 14.54 20.04
C GLY A 18 -5.55 13.33 19.98
N MET A 19 -5.26 12.27 20.74
CA MET A 19 -6.06 11.05 20.84
C MET A 19 -7.26 11.30 21.76
N GLU A 20 -8.33 11.86 21.21
CA GLU A 20 -9.46 12.40 21.99
C GLU A 20 -10.40 11.34 22.58
N HIS A 21 -10.37 10.12 22.05
CA HIS A 21 -11.19 8.99 22.46
C HIS A 21 -10.40 7.92 23.22
N THR A 22 -9.20 8.26 23.70
CA THR A 22 -8.29 7.32 24.38
C THR A 22 -8.04 7.74 25.82
N ASP A 23 -8.34 6.84 26.75
CA ASP A 23 -8.06 7.06 28.20
C ASP A 23 -8.16 5.73 28.99
N TYR A 24 -7.73 5.77 30.25
CA TYR A 24 -8.08 4.79 31.26
C TYR A 24 -9.42 5.13 31.93
N LEU A 25 -10.18 4.12 32.36
CA LEU A 25 -11.42 4.29 33.09
C LEU A 25 -12.41 5.25 32.42
N PRO A 26 -12.98 4.92 31.25
CA PRO A 26 -14.07 5.72 30.70
C PRO A 26 -15.33 5.70 31.56
N CYS A 27 -15.41 4.78 32.53
CA CYS A 27 -16.49 4.69 33.50
C CYS A 27 -15.96 4.87 34.92
N GLN A 28 -16.73 5.57 35.75
CA GLN A 28 -16.52 5.66 37.19
C GLN A 28 -17.83 5.37 37.97
N ARG A 29 -17.75 5.14 39.26
CA ARG A 29 -18.93 5.04 40.10
C ARG A 29 -19.42 6.43 40.52
N ASP A 30 -20.74 6.64 40.49
CA ASP A 30 -21.38 7.81 41.10
C ASP A 30 -21.49 7.68 42.65
N LYS A 31 -22.11 8.67 43.29
CA LYS A 31 -22.28 8.69 44.71
C LYS A 31 -23.15 7.54 45.27
N ASP A 32 -23.99 6.98 44.39
CA ASP A 32 -24.92 5.90 44.71
C ASP A 32 -24.35 4.52 44.35
N GLY A 33 -23.07 4.47 43.90
CA GLY A 33 -22.37 3.25 43.53
C GLY A 33 -22.65 2.72 42.09
N ASN A 34 -23.39 3.47 41.26
CA ASN A 34 -23.66 3.10 39.88
C ASN A 34 -22.47 3.46 38.97
N TRP A 35 -22.23 2.65 37.94
CA TRP A 35 -21.22 2.95 36.95
C TRP A 35 -21.68 4.07 36.02
N ILE A 36 -20.88 5.12 35.89
CA ILE A 36 -21.10 6.23 34.98
C ILE A 36 -19.88 6.36 34.02
N THR A 37 -20.18 6.46 32.72
CA THR A 37 -19.16 6.71 31.74
C THR A 37 -18.72 8.16 31.77
N ILE A 38 -17.43 8.40 31.96
CA ILE A 38 -16.85 9.73 31.87
C ILE A 38 -16.29 9.86 30.44
N VAL A 39 -17.09 10.41 29.58
CA VAL A 39 -16.59 10.97 28.32
C VAL A 39 -16.50 12.47 28.52
N ASP A 40 -15.32 12.96 28.79
CA ASP A 40 -15.10 14.39 28.91
C ASP A 40 -15.29 15.03 27.54
N LYS A 41 -16.42 15.66 27.31
CA LYS A 41 -16.57 16.66 26.26
C LYS A 41 -15.98 17.98 26.77
N GLY A 42 -14.72 17.89 27.22
CA GLY A 42 -13.99 19.03 27.75
C GLY A 42 -13.73 20.04 26.66
N THR A 43 -14.23 21.21 26.87
CA THR A 43 -13.66 22.45 26.35
C THR A 43 -12.18 22.50 26.74
N ARG A 44 -11.29 22.07 25.86
CA ARG A 44 -9.86 22.36 25.97
C ARG A 44 -9.66 23.87 25.84
N LYS A 45 -9.70 24.59 26.93
CA LYS A 45 -9.12 25.94 27.01
C LYS A 45 -7.62 25.78 27.25
N GLN A 46 -6.86 26.28 26.32
CA GLN A 46 -5.43 26.50 26.51
C GLN A 46 -5.18 27.40 27.72
N GLY A 47 -4.37 26.92 28.64
CA GLY A 47 -3.56 27.77 29.52
C GLY A 47 -4.20 28.17 30.87
N HIS A 48 -3.50 27.78 31.86
CA HIS A 48 -3.33 28.27 33.22
C HIS A 48 -3.93 27.44 34.38
N LYS A 49 -3.01 27.21 35.31
CA LYS A 49 -3.21 26.64 36.66
C LYS A 49 -4.38 27.31 37.35
N GLU A 50 -5.25 26.48 37.92
CA GLU A 50 -5.74 26.77 39.25
C GLU A 50 -6.39 25.52 39.88
N ASN A 51 -5.97 25.21 41.08
CA ASN A 51 -6.58 24.23 41.96
C ASN A 51 -8.02 24.64 42.25
N ASN A 52 -8.99 23.83 41.86
CA ASN A 52 -10.26 23.76 42.57
C ASN A 52 -10.98 22.45 42.25
N VAL A 53 -10.93 21.53 43.21
CA VAL A 53 -11.86 20.41 43.32
C VAL A 53 -13.21 20.99 43.73
N ALA A 54 -14.08 21.24 42.79
CA ALA A 54 -15.45 21.60 43.05
C ALA A 54 -16.39 21.01 42.02
N ASN A 55 -17.17 20.01 42.44
CA ASN A 55 -18.50 19.62 42.00
C ASN A 55 -18.95 20.09 40.61
N SER A 56 -18.67 19.32 39.58
CA SER A 56 -19.49 19.34 38.39
C SER A 56 -20.35 18.07 38.35
N GLN A 57 -21.63 18.24 38.51
CA GLN A 57 -22.63 17.20 38.24
C GLN A 57 -22.66 16.97 36.72
N PHE A 58 -22.04 15.89 36.27
CA PHE A 58 -22.18 15.45 34.89
C PHE A 58 -23.36 14.48 34.80
N SER A 59 -24.42 14.89 34.13
CA SER A 59 -25.49 13.99 33.70
C SER A 59 -25.06 13.28 32.43
N ILE A 60 -24.77 12.00 32.55
CA ILE A 60 -24.43 11.15 31.36
C ILE A 60 -25.72 10.67 30.74
N ARG A 61 -25.88 10.90 29.44
CA ARG A 61 -26.96 10.31 28.68
C ARG A 61 -26.60 8.88 28.32
N ASN A 62 -27.53 7.93 28.47
CA ASN A 62 -27.42 6.51 28.11
C ASN A 62 -26.88 6.27 26.65
N SER A 63 -26.99 7.28 25.79
CA SER A 63 -26.47 7.25 24.40
C SER A 63 -24.94 7.16 24.28
N GLN A 64 -24.18 7.41 25.35
CA GLN A 64 -22.70 7.35 25.30
C GLN A 64 -22.14 5.96 25.64
N LEU A 65 -22.87 5.14 26.40
CA LEU A 65 -22.52 3.74 26.60
C LEU A 65 -22.61 2.92 25.30
N ASN A 66 -23.42 3.35 24.35
CA ASN A 66 -23.58 2.69 23.05
C ASN A 66 -22.31 2.76 22.17
N ASN A 67 -21.33 3.58 22.53
CA ASN A 67 -20.08 3.71 21.77
C ASN A 67 -18.94 2.85 22.35
N ILE A 68 -19.19 2.15 23.47
CA ILE A 68 -18.20 1.26 24.09
C ILE A 68 -18.62 -0.18 23.85
N ALA A 69 -17.76 -0.95 23.20
CA ALA A 69 -18.00 -2.36 22.96
C ALA A 69 -18.10 -3.13 24.30
N PRO A 70 -19.18 -3.86 24.55
CA PRO A 70 -19.29 -4.70 25.74
C PRO A 70 -18.30 -5.86 25.65
N THR A 71 -17.85 -6.34 26.82
CA THR A 71 -17.01 -7.53 26.92
C THR A 71 -17.77 -8.69 27.57
N GLU A 72 -17.16 -9.43 28.46
CA GLU A 72 -17.68 -10.66 29.03
C GLU A 72 -18.92 -10.44 29.91
N LYS A 73 -19.87 -11.36 29.82
CA LYS A 73 -21.00 -11.48 30.74
C LYS A 73 -20.53 -12.15 32.03
N GLN A 74 -20.70 -11.48 33.15
CA GLN A 74 -20.32 -11.97 34.48
C GLN A 74 -21.32 -12.98 35.03
N PRO A 75 -20.95 -13.83 36.01
CA PRO A 75 -21.85 -14.84 36.61
C PRO A 75 -23.15 -14.24 37.22
N ASN A 76 -23.14 -13.00 37.60
CA ASN A 76 -24.34 -12.30 38.08
C ASN A 76 -25.25 -11.79 36.98
N GLY A 77 -24.93 -12.11 35.68
CA GLY A 77 -25.69 -11.69 34.51
C GLY A 77 -25.35 -10.30 33.99
N GLN A 78 -24.53 -9.54 34.68
CA GLN A 78 -24.09 -8.21 34.23
C GLN A 78 -23.00 -8.33 33.12
N VAL A 79 -23.14 -7.57 32.05
CA VAL A 79 -22.14 -7.47 30.98
C VAL A 79 -21.18 -6.32 31.28
N LEU A 80 -19.88 -6.58 31.21
CA LEU A 80 -18.86 -5.54 31.38
C LEU A 80 -18.89 -4.60 30.16
N CYS A 81 -19.16 -3.32 30.39
CA CYS A 81 -19.12 -2.28 29.38
C CYS A 81 -18.49 -1.03 29.98
N GLY A 82 -17.41 -0.52 29.37
CA GLY A 82 -16.63 0.60 29.96
C GLY A 82 -15.84 0.25 31.22
N GLN A 83 -15.77 -1.01 31.56
CA GLN A 83 -14.95 -1.56 32.64
C GLN A 83 -13.88 -2.45 32.06
N VAL A 84 -12.69 -2.41 32.65
CA VAL A 84 -11.56 -3.25 32.19
C VAL A 84 -11.93 -4.72 32.32
N HIS A 85 -11.73 -5.47 31.25
CA HIS A 85 -12.02 -6.91 31.22
C HIS A 85 -11.09 -7.68 32.16
N ASP A 86 -9.78 -7.41 32.14
CA ASP A 86 -8.82 -8.06 33.02
C ASP A 86 -9.20 -7.89 34.51
N PRO A 87 -9.48 -8.99 35.26
CA PRO A 87 -9.97 -8.91 36.61
C PRO A 87 -8.93 -8.35 37.60
N LEU A 88 -7.62 -8.58 37.36
CA LEU A 88 -6.58 -8.03 38.24
C LEU A 88 -6.46 -6.52 38.04
N ALA A 89 -6.44 -6.07 36.77
CA ALA A 89 -6.42 -4.63 36.48
C ALA A 89 -7.68 -3.97 37.01
N ARG A 90 -8.88 -4.57 36.82
CA ARG A 90 -10.15 -4.01 37.27
C ARG A 90 -10.27 -3.92 38.82
N VAL A 91 -9.96 -5.03 39.50
CA VAL A 91 -10.24 -5.15 40.94
C VAL A 91 -9.05 -4.66 41.79
N MET A 92 -7.84 -5.09 41.44
CA MET A 92 -6.65 -4.80 42.25
C MET A 92 -6.06 -3.42 41.99
N ASN A 93 -6.11 -2.97 40.74
CA ASN A 93 -5.47 -1.71 40.31
C ASN A 93 -6.49 -0.61 39.98
N GLY A 94 -7.76 -0.79 40.35
CA GLY A 94 -8.80 0.21 40.10
C GLY A 94 -9.04 0.55 38.64
N GLY A 95 -8.65 -0.36 37.73
CA GLY A 95 -8.79 -0.21 36.27
C GLY A 95 -7.63 0.51 35.58
N ILE A 96 -6.64 1.00 36.31
CA ILE A 96 -5.47 1.69 35.75
C ILE A 96 -4.25 0.81 35.95
N SER A 97 -3.83 0.10 34.88
CA SER A 97 -2.72 -0.84 34.97
C SER A 97 -1.87 -0.83 33.70
N GLY A 98 -0.57 -1.09 33.83
CA GLY A 98 0.34 -1.12 32.71
C GLY A 98 0.11 -2.27 31.73
N ASN A 99 -0.61 -3.32 32.15
CA ASN A 99 -0.89 -4.50 31.32
C ASN A 99 -2.27 -4.46 30.65
N ALA A 100 -3.21 -3.66 31.17
CA ALA A 100 -4.57 -3.58 30.65
C ALA A 100 -5.28 -2.32 31.16
N GLY A 101 -6.32 -1.86 30.45
CA GLY A 101 -7.20 -0.82 30.97
C GLY A 101 -7.38 0.39 30.06
N VAL A 102 -6.63 0.51 28.96
CA VAL A 102 -6.83 1.59 28.00
C VAL A 102 -8.02 1.28 27.10
N PHE A 103 -8.92 2.25 26.97
CA PHE A 103 -10.00 2.29 26.00
C PHE A 103 -9.63 3.24 24.87
N SER A 104 -9.89 2.86 23.63
CA SER A 104 -9.51 3.65 22.46
C SER A 104 -10.43 3.33 21.27
N CYS A 105 -10.19 4.00 20.14
CA CYS A 105 -10.80 3.73 18.84
C CYS A 105 -9.73 3.56 17.75
N ALA A 106 -10.14 3.10 16.58
CA ALA A 106 -9.21 2.83 15.49
C ALA A 106 -8.46 4.10 15.04
N ASP A 107 -9.15 5.24 14.98
CA ASP A 107 -8.57 6.50 14.53
C ASP A 107 -7.46 6.99 15.48
N ASP A 108 -7.70 6.95 16.79
CA ASP A 108 -6.70 7.33 17.79
C ASP A 108 -5.48 6.38 17.76
N ILE A 109 -5.72 5.08 17.61
CA ILE A 109 -4.64 4.10 17.48
C ILE A 109 -3.86 4.33 16.19
N ALA A 110 -4.52 4.70 15.09
CA ALA A 110 -3.85 5.03 13.83
C ALA A 110 -2.92 6.25 13.98
N ILE A 111 -3.31 7.26 14.75
CA ILE A 111 -2.45 8.41 15.07
C ILE A 111 -1.19 7.94 15.82
N LEU A 112 -1.33 7.06 16.81
CA LEU A 112 -0.19 6.51 17.53
C LEU A 112 0.73 5.70 16.60
N CYS A 113 0.16 4.84 15.74
CA CYS A 113 0.94 4.07 14.77
C CYS A 113 1.71 4.98 13.80
N ALA A 114 1.05 6.01 13.27
CA ALA A 114 1.68 6.99 12.39
C ALA A 114 2.81 7.77 13.09
N ALA A 115 2.60 8.16 14.36
CA ALA A 115 3.66 8.80 15.15
C ALA A 115 4.89 7.88 15.32
N LEU A 116 4.67 6.59 15.60
CA LEU A 116 5.76 5.61 15.74
C LEU A 116 6.50 5.36 14.43
N GLN A 117 5.78 5.26 13.31
CA GLN A 117 6.38 5.10 11.97
C GLN A 117 7.18 6.35 11.57
N ASN A 118 6.72 7.53 11.94
CA ASN A 118 7.41 8.80 11.71
C ASN A 118 8.46 9.15 12.79
N GLY A 119 9.08 8.15 13.41
CA GLY A 119 10.17 8.34 14.38
C GLY A 119 9.75 9.05 15.67
N GLY A 120 8.52 8.86 16.11
CA GLY A 120 7.97 9.35 17.37
C GLY A 120 7.34 10.74 17.31
N GLU A 121 6.90 11.17 16.13
CA GLU A 121 6.31 12.49 15.89
C GLU A 121 5.04 12.43 15.02
N TRP A 122 4.04 13.21 15.37
CA TRP A 122 2.83 13.40 14.60
C TRP A 122 2.41 14.89 14.62
N ASN A 123 2.16 15.47 13.44
CA ASN A 123 1.78 16.88 13.27
C ASN A 123 2.67 17.88 14.05
N GLY A 124 4.00 17.67 14.02
CA GLY A 124 4.97 18.50 14.71
C GLY A 124 5.04 18.30 16.24
N ARG A 125 4.31 17.33 16.78
CA ARG A 125 4.30 16.99 18.20
C ARG A 125 5.03 15.67 18.44
N ARG A 126 6.07 15.73 19.24
CA ARG A 126 6.96 14.59 19.50
C ARG A 126 6.69 13.94 20.83
N ILE A 127 6.53 12.61 20.83
CA ILE A 127 6.38 11.77 22.04
C ILE A 127 7.66 10.98 22.35
N LEU A 128 8.45 10.64 21.32
CA LEU A 128 9.71 9.91 21.43
C LEU A 128 10.74 10.44 20.45
N SER A 129 12.02 10.28 20.76
CA SER A 129 13.08 10.49 19.78
C SER A 129 13.11 9.34 18.74
N PRO A 130 13.65 9.55 17.51
CA PRO A 130 13.83 8.46 16.55
C PRO A 130 14.64 7.28 17.08
N LEU A 131 15.66 7.54 17.92
CA LEU A 131 16.42 6.49 18.60
C LEU A 131 15.59 5.78 19.68
N GLY A 132 14.69 6.50 20.36
CA GLY A 132 13.74 5.92 21.31
C GLY A 132 12.78 4.95 20.63
N VAL A 133 12.22 5.32 19.49
CA VAL A 133 11.37 4.43 18.68
C VAL A 133 12.17 3.22 18.20
N LYS A 134 13.39 3.41 17.71
CA LYS A 134 14.27 2.30 17.30
C LYS A 134 14.57 1.35 18.46
N ALA A 135 14.89 1.88 19.63
CA ALA A 135 15.15 1.06 20.82
C ALA A 135 13.89 0.29 21.25
N MET A 136 12.73 0.93 21.22
CA MET A 136 11.46 0.34 21.59
C MET A 136 11.08 -0.87 20.72
N ARG A 137 11.34 -0.82 19.41
CA ARG A 137 11.03 -1.93 18.46
C ARG A 137 12.13 -2.96 18.26
N THR A 138 13.32 -2.73 18.83
CA THR A 138 14.46 -3.65 18.68
C THR A 138 14.50 -4.63 19.85
N VAL A 139 14.58 -5.93 19.54
CA VAL A 139 14.75 -6.98 20.56
C VAL A 139 16.13 -6.81 21.21
N PRO A 140 16.21 -6.62 22.55
CA PRO A 140 17.49 -6.49 23.23
C PRO A 140 18.31 -7.77 23.11
N ARG A 141 19.63 -7.65 22.93
CA ARG A 141 20.54 -8.81 22.81
C ARG A 141 20.47 -9.75 24.01
N THR A 142 20.27 -9.21 25.20
CA THR A 142 20.20 -9.97 26.47
C THR A 142 18.90 -10.79 26.60
N THR A 143 17.86 -10.45 25.84
CA THR A 143 16.55 -11.12 25.86
C THR A 143 16.15 -11.61 24.48
N ALA A 144 17.12 -11.84 23.59
CA ALA A 144 16.88 -12.24 22.20
C ALA A 144 16.02 -13.52 22.08
N SER A 145 16.21 -14.48 23.00
CA SER A 145 15.43 -15.72 23.03
C SER A 145 13.95 -15.54 23.35
N LEU A 146 13.57 -14.40 23.93
CA LEU A 146 12.17 -14.09 24.26
C LEU A 146 11.40 -13.50 23.09
N GLY A 147 12.08 -12.96 22.06
CA GLY A 147 11.45 -12.31 20.89
C GLY A 147 10.62 -11.07 21.23
N ARG A 148 10.82 -10.51 22.45
CA ARG A 148 10.10 -9.33 22.95
C ARG A 148 10.98 -8.10 22.97
N THR A 149 10.37 -6.96 22.64
CA THR A 149 10.97 -5.64 22.74
C THR A 149 10.45 -4.87 23.97
N LEU A 150 10.67 -3.57 24.03
CA LEU A 150 10.15 -2.74 25.11
C LEU A 150 8.64 -2.47 24.87
N GLY A 151 7.79 -3.39 25.33
CA GLY A 151 6.33 -3.31 25.23
C GLY A 151 5.72 -3.88 23.96
N TRP A 152 6.51 -4.41 23.02
CA TRP A 152 6.03 -5.00 21.78
C TRP A 152 6.46 -6.45 21.60
N ASP A 153 5.74 -7.13 20.72
CA ASP A 153 6.03 -8.49 20.29
C ASP A 153 6.59 -8.45 18.86
N ASN A 154 7.68 -9.22 18.64
CA ASN A 154 8.34 -9.28 17.34
C ASN A 154 8.40 -10.73 16.83
N PHE A 155 8.99 -11.67 17.61
CA PHE A 155 9.21 -13.06 17.20
C PHE A 155 8.79 -14.09 18.27
N THR A 156 7.78 -13.83 19.06
CA THR A 156 7.28 -14.81 20.02
C THR A 156 6.23 -15.73 19.37
N ALA A 157 5.76 -16.71 20.13
CA ALA A 157 4.64 -17.55 19.71
C ALA A 157 3.35 -16.73 19.44
N TYR A 158 3.21 -15.55 20.04
CA TYR A 158 2.12 -14.62 19.79
C TYR A 158 2.27 -13.87 18.47
N ALA A 159 3.49 -13.74 17.94
CA ALA A 159 3.76 -13.06 16.66
C ALA A 159 3.13 -13.79 15.46
N SER A 160 2.68 -15.04 15.62
CA SER A 160 1.88 -15.73 14.61
C SER A 160 0.61 -14.99 14.22
N ASN A 161 0.13 -14.07 15.05
CA ASN A 161 -0.97 -13.17 14.71
C ASN A 161 -0.63 -12.15 13.60
N ASN A 162 0.66 -11.91 13.33
CA ASN A 162 1.14 -11.02 12.28
C ASN A 162 1.06 -11.64 10.87
N GLY A 163 0.64 -12.92 10.76
CA GLY A 163 0.65 -13.66 9.51
C GLY A 163 2.05 -14.06 9.05
N ASP A 164 2.17 -14.45 7.78
CA ASP A 164 3.39 -15.06 7.23
C ASP A 164 4.10 -14.14 6.22
N LEU A 165 3.47 -13.03 5.83
CA LEU A 165 3.93 -12.21 4.71
C LEU A 165 4.61 -10.89 5.11
N PHE A 166 4.38 -10.40 6.31
CA PHE A 166 5.07 -9.21 6.81
C PHE A 166 6.56 -9.47 7.08
N GLY A 167 7.39 -8.42 6.90
CA GLY A 167 8.84 -8.51 7.03
C GLY A 167 9.33 -8.69 8.48
N PRO A 168 10.63 -9.00 8.66
CA PRO A 168 11.21 -9.31 9.96
C PRO A 168 11.30 -8.11 10.93
N ASN A 169 11.13 -6.87 10.43
CA ASN A 169 11.12 -5.67 11.25
C ASN A 169 9.73 -5.33 11.79
N THR A 170 8.72 -6.10 11.42
CA THR A 170 7.34 -5.93 11.86
C THR A 170 7.23 -6.22 13.37
N TYR A 171 6.50 -5.38 14.06
CA TYR A 171 6.22 -5.54 15.47
C TYR A 171 4.75 -5.22 15.76
N GLY A 172 4.24 -5.70 16.86
CA GLY A 172 2.84 -5.50 17.19
C GLY A 172 2.52 -5.93 18.60
N HIS A 173 1.25 -5.92 18.94
CA HIS A 173 0.75 -6.51 20.17
C HIS A 173 -0.71 -6.95 20.01
N THR A 174 -1.12 -7.90 20.85
CA THR A 174 -2.48 -8.41 20.90
C THR A 174 -3.12 -8.12 22.25
N GLY A 175 -4.42 -7.86 22.23
CA GLY A 175 -5.24 -7.78 23.44
C GLY A 175 -6.00 -9.08 23.68
N TYR A 176 -6.17 -9.45 24.94
CA TYR A 176 -6.93 -10.65 25.33
C TYR A 176 -8.36 -10.61 24.82
N THR A 177 -8.99 -9.43 24.86
CA THR A 177 -10.37 -9.23 24.38
C THR A 177 -10.55 -9.41 22.85
N GLY A 178 -9.47 -9.59 22.08
CA GLY A 178 -9.53 -9.86 20.66
C GLY A 178 -8.77 -8.85 19.79
N THR A 179 -8.51 -7.65 20.28
CA THR A 179 -7.85 -6.57 19.56
C THR A 179 -6.40 -6.90 19.16
N SER A 180 -5.90 -6.29 18.08
CA SER A 180 -4.49 -6.36 17.72
C SER A 180 -4.03 -5.14 16.93
N ILE A 181 -2.74 -4.85 17.03
CA ILE A 181 -2.02 -3.85 16.25
C ILE A 181 -0.79 -4.53 15.63
N ILE A 182 -0.56 -4.28 14.36
CA ILE A 182 0.64 -4.66 13.63
C ILE A 182 1.21 -3.38 13.01
N ILE A 183 2.51 -3.17 13.13
CA ILE A 183 3.24 -2.04 12.55
C ILE A 183 4.40 -2.60 11.74
N ASP A 184 4.36 -2.36 10.43
CA ASP A 184 5.43 -2.72 9.50
C ASP A 184 6.16 -1.46 9.03
N PRO A 185 7.34 -1.18 9.59
CA PRO A 185 8.11 0.01 9.25
C PRO A 185 8.79 -0.08 7.88
N ASP A 186 8.87 -1.24 7.27
CA ASP A 186 9.51 -1.43 5.97
C ASP A 186 8.58 -0.98 4.83
N ASN A 187 7.26 -0.97 5.07
CA ASN A 187 6.24 -0.59 4.09
C ASN A 187 5.31 0.52 4.58
N ASP A 188 5.68 1.24 5.63
CA ASP A 188 4.89 2.32 6.24
C ASP A 188 3.43 1.92 6.49
N THR A 189 3.22 0.67 6.91
CA THR A 189 1.89 0.09 7.04
C THR A 189 1.57 -0.26 8.48
N SER A 190 0.33 0.03 8.90
CA SER A 190 -0.21 -0.44 10.17
C SER A 190 -1.54 -1.14 9.97
N VAL A 191 -1.74 -2.27 10.67
CA VAL A 191 -3.00 -3.00 10.70
C VAL A 191 -3.58 -2.93 12.10
N ILE A 192 -4.73 -2.29 12.23
CA ILE A 192 -5.46 -2.15 13.49
C ILE A 192 -6.73 -2.97 13.37
N LEU A 193 -6.85 -4.02 14.20
CA LEU A 193 -8.00 -4.90 14.20
C LEU A 193 -8.68 -4.86 15.57
N LEU A 194 -9.84 -4.22 15.63
CA LEU A 194 -10.65 -4.11 16.83
C LEU A 194 -11.82 -5.09 16.77
N ILE A 195 -11.61 -6.29 17.28
CA ILE A 195 -12.62 -7.35 17.37
C ILE A 195 -12.82 -7.74 18.81
N ASN A 196 -13.97 -8.34 19.11
CA ASN A 196 -14.36 -8.74 20.45
C ASN A 196 -14.52 -10.26 20.54
N ALA A 197 -13.52 -10.92 21.12
CA ALA A 197 -13.47 -12.38 21.25
C ALA A 197 -14.13 -12.89 22.56
N VAL A 198 -14.45 -11.99 23.48
CA VAL A 198 -14.90 -12.35 24.83
C VAL A 198 -16.37 -11.99 25.08
N HIS A 199 -17.10 -11.52 24.06
CA HIS A 199 -18.50 -11.17 24.21
C HIS A 199 -19.41 -12.17 23.50
N PRO A 200 -20.52 -12.64 24.12
CA PRO A 200 -20.88 -12.46 25.53
C PRO A 200 -20.11 -13.40 26.47
N GLU A 201 -19.43 -14.40 25.94
CA GLU A 201 -18.71 -15.43 26.68
C GLU A 201 -17.28 -15.57 26.15
N ASP A 202 -16.32 -15.73 27.08
CA ASP A 202 -14.95 -16.03 26.75
C ASP A 202 -14.77 -17.45 26.20
N GLY A 203 -13.71 -17.70 25.44
CA GLY A 203 -13.36 -19.03 24.90
C GLY A 203 -13.21 -19.08 23.39
N HIS A 204 -13.39 -17.98 22.68
CA HIS A 204 -13.22 -17.89 21.24
C HIS A 204 -11.80 -17.47 20.85
N SER A 205 -11.12 -18.31 20.05
CA SER A 205 -9.81 -17.95 19.52
C SER A 205 -9.95 -17.11 18.23
N VAL A 206 -9.26 -15.97 18.21
CA VAL A 206 -9.20 -15.07 17.04
C VAL A 206 -7.81 -15.03 16.39
N VAL A 207 -6.89 -15.88 16.82
CA VAL A 207 -5.51 -15.97 16.31
C VAL A 207 -5.52 -16.14 14.79
N ARG A 208 -6.29 -17.10 14.29
CA ARG A 208 -6.38 -17.36 12.85
C ARG A 208 -6.95 -16.17 12.08
N LEU A 209 -7.98 -15.50 12.61
CA LEU A 209 -8.57 -14.34 11.96
C LEU A 209 -7.56 -13.19 11.86
N ARG A 210 -6.81 -12.91 12.93
CA ARG A 210 -5.75 -11.90 12.92
C ARG A 210 -4.71 -12.20 11.85
N SER A 211 -4.22 -13.44 11.78
CA SER A 211 -3.25 -13.89 10.78
C SER A 211 -3.80 -13.76 9.34
N LEU A 212 -5.05 -14.14 9.10
CA LEU A 212 -5.68 -14.00 7.77
C LEU A 212 -5.82 -12.55 7.35
N VAL A 213 -6.24 -11.66 8.27
CA VAL A 213 -6.33 -10.21 7.99
C VAL A 213 -4.94 -9.64 7.72
N ALA A 214 -3.94 -9.99 8.53
CA ALA A 214 -2.55 -9.58 8.33
C ALA A 214 -2.03 -10.00 6.95
N ASN A 215 -2.24 -11.26 6.56
CA ASN A 215 -1.83 -11.77 5.26
C ASN A 215 -2.59 -11.10 4.11
N ALA A 216 -3.89 -10.83 4.24
CA ALA A 216 -4.66 -10.14 3.22
C ALA A 216 -4.15 -8.69 2.99
N VAL A 217 -3.85 -7.98 4.07
CA VAL A 217 -3.26 -6.63 3.99
C VAL A 217 -1.85 -6.70 3.39
N ALA A 218 -0.98 -7.57 3.92
CA ALA A 218 0.37 -7.72 3.42
C ALA A 218 0.40 -8.11 1.93
N ALA A 219 -0.46 -9.04 1.50
CA ALA A 219 -0.58 -9.44 0.09
C ALA A 219 -1.06 -8.30 -0.82
N SER A 220 -1.77 -7.31 -0.29
CA SER A 220 -2.17 -6.12 -1.05
C SER A 220 -1.02 -5.13 -1.24
N ILE A 221 -0.03 -5.13 -0.33
CA ILE A 221 1.13 -4.23 -0.34
C ILE A 221 2.30 -4.89 -1.06
N TYR A 222 2.59 -6.15 -0.69
CA TYR A 222 3.60 -6.95 -1.36
C TYR A 222 2.94 -7.62 -2.58
N PRO A 223 3.30 -7.24 -3.79
CA PRO A 223 2.75 -7.90 -4.95
C PRO A 223 3.08 -9.39 -4.86
N ILE A 224 2.08 -10.24 -4.97
CA ILE A 224 2.28 -11.68 -5.17
C ILE A 224 3.25 -11.79 -6.34
N PRO A 225 4.38 -12.56 -6.22
CA PRO A 225 5.30 -12.71 -7.33
C PRO A 225 4.52 -13.13 -8.57
N ARG A 226 4.49 -12.27 -9.59
CA ARG A 226 3.82 -12.62 -10.85
C ARG A 226 4.57 -13.76 -11.49
N ILE A 227 3.85 -14.79 -11.86
CA ILE A 227 4.40 -15.89 -12.63
C ILE A 227 4.29 -15.47 -14.10
N TYR A 228 5.42 -15.29 -14.74
CA TYR A 228 5.51 -14.95 -16.15
C TYR A 228 5.70 -16.21 -17.00
N THR A 229 5.61 -16.05 -18.33
CA THR A 229 5.82 -17.15 -19.27
C THR A 229 7.29 -17.58 -19.30
N ASP A 230 7.57 -18.81 -19.73
CA ASP A 230 8.95 -19.28 -19.95
C ASP A 230 9.71 -18.37 -20.93
N HIS A 231 9.01 -17.80 -21.92
CA HIS A 231 9.60 -16.85 -22.87
C HIS A 231 10.03 -15.55 -22.15
N TYR A 232 9.22 -15.06 -21.21
CA TYR A 232 9.57 -13.89 -20.40
C TYR A 232 10.87 -14.14 -19.64
N TYR A 233 10.96 -15.26 -18.90
CA TYR A 233 12.17 -15.56 -18.12
C TYR A 233 13.39 -15.77 -19.02
N LYS A 234 13.24 -16.42 -20.18
CA LYS A 234 14.32 -16.56 -21.14
C LYS A 234 14.85 -15.21 -21.63
N ARG A 235 13.95 -14.29 -22.00
CA ARG A 235 14.32 -12.92 -22.44
C ARG A 235 14.90 -12.10 -21.30
N PHE A 236 14.32 -12.22 -20.10
CA PHE A 236 14.81 -11.56 -18.90
C PHE A 236 16.27 -11.92 -18.59
N LEU A 237 16.62 -13.21 -18.63
CA LEU A 237 17.98 -13.70 -18.46
C LEU A 237 18.90 -13.26 -19.59
N GLN A 238 18.44 -13.31 -20.84
CA GLN A 238 19.20 -12.79 -21.98
C GLN A 238 19.58 -11.32 -21.79
N PHE A 239 18.67 -10.48 -21.29
CA PHE A 239 18.98 -9.07 -21.02
C PHE A 239 20.02 -8.88 -19.92
N MET A 240 20.09 -9.81 -18.95
CA MET A 240 21.14 -9.79 -17.91
C MET A 240 22.51 -10.19 -18.46
N ASP A 241 22.57 -11.06 -19.48
CA ASP A 241 23.82 -11.46 -20.14
C ASP A 241 24.33 -10.41 -21.15
N GLU A 242 23.45 -9.49 -21.59
CA GLU A 242 23.86 -8.38 -22.46
C GLU A 242 24.62 -7.31 -21.67
N PRO A 243 25.47 -6.50 -22.35
CA PRO A 243 26.08 -5.34 -21.73
C PRO A 243 25.04 -4.45 -21.06
N ALA A 244 25.32 -4.00 -19.82
CA ALA A 244 24.44 -3.14 -19.06
C ALA A 244 24.01 -1.90 -19.87
N ILE A 245 22.81 -1.42 -19.61
CA ILE A 245 22.32 -0.16 -20.17
C ILE A 245 23.18 0.99 -19.65
N THR A 246 23.46 1.96 -20.51
CA THR A 246 24.25 3.15 -20.21
C THR A 246 23.52 4.43 -20.62
N SER A 247 24.01 5.58 -20.18
CA SER A 247 23.48 6.90 -20.53
C SER A 247 23.63 7.26 -22.03
N LYS A 248 24.27 6.41 -22.83
CA LYS A 248 24.35 6.55 -24.30
C LYS A 248 23.29 5.74 -25.03
N ASP A 249 22.62 4.82 -24.33
CA ASP A 249 21.67 3.90 -24.95
C ASP A 249 20.30 4.55 -25.16
N ILE A 250 19.61 4.08 -26.18
CA ILE A 250 18.21 4.36 -26.46
C ILE A 250 17.47 3.06 -26.26
N VAL A 251 16.47 3.05 -25.41
CA VAL A 251 15.72 1.83 -25.04
C VAL A 251 14.36 1.81 -25.71
N MET A 252 14.10 0.77 -26.50
CA MET A 252 12.75 0.43 -26.97
C MET A 252 12.15 -0.58 -25.98
N LEU A 253 11.19 -0.14 -25.18
CA LEU A 253 10.59 -0.90 -24.07
C LEU A 253 9.13 -1.24 -24.38
N GLY A 254 8.76 -2.51 -24.28
CA GLY A 254 7.41 -2.93 -24.59
C GLY A 254 7.24 -4.46 -24.63
N ASN A 255 6.20 -4.89 -25.33
CA ASN A 255 5.82 -6.28 -25.50
C ASN A 255 6.31 -6.91 -26.81
N SER A 256 5.51 -7.86 -27.36
CA SER A 256 5.79 -8.52 -28.64
C SER A 256 5.95 -7.57 -29.80
N LEU A 257 5.22 -6.46 -29.85
CA LEU A 257 5.36 -5.46 -30.90
C LEU A 257 6.74 -4.83 -30.87
N THR A 258 7.30 -4.59 -29.70
CA THR A 258 8.66 -4.07 -29.53
C THR A 258 9.71 -5.14 -29.81
N GLU A 259 9.51 -6.37 -29.27
CA GLU A 259 10.43 -7.49 -29.54
C GLU A 259 10.52 -7.82 -31.01
N GLY A 260 9.37 -7.88 -31.72
CA GLY A 260 9.27 -8.18 -33.14
C GLY A 260 9.92 -7.14 -34.04
N GLY A 261 10.22 -5.95 -33.54
CA GLY A 261 11.06 -4.97 -34.24
C GLY A 261 12.49 -5.44 -34.51
N GLY A 262 12.95 -6.49 -33.82
CA GLY A 262 14.27 -7.10 -34.05
C GLY A 262 15.41 -6.14 -33.74
N ASP A 263 16.29 -5.91 -34.70
CA ASP A 263 17.40 -4.96 -34.58
C ASP A 263 16.94 -3.51 -34.83
N TRP A 264 16.54 -2.86 -33.74
CA TRP A 264 16.16 -1.44 -33.76
C TRP A 264 17.32 -0.51 -34.12
N SER A 265 18.57 -0.91 -33.88
CA SER A 265 19.73 -0.12 -34.28
C SER A 265 19.84 -0.03 -35.83
N ALA A 266 19.67 -1.16 -36.50
CA ALA A 266 19.62 -1.21 -37.94
C ALA A 266 18.43 -0.45 -38.53
N ARG A 267 17.22 -0.65 -37.93
CA ARG A 267 15.98 0.01 -38.41
C ARG A 267 16.04 1.53 -38.29
N LEU A 268 16.63 2.06 -37.25
CA LEU A 268 16.69 3.50 -36.95
C LEU A 268 17.96 4.16 -37.53
N GLY A 269 18.94 3.35 -37.99
CA GLY A 269 20.24 3.84 -38.46
C GLY A 269 21.06 4.51 -37.35
N LYS A 270 20.91 4.03 -36.10
CA LYS A 270 21.60 4.53 -34.91
C LYS A 270 22.22 3.40 -34.12
N LYS A 271 23.45 3.59 -33.69
CA LYS A 271 24.09 2.68 -32.73
C LYS A 271 23.43 2.79 -31.33
N ASN A 272 23.55 1.76 -30.53
CA ASN A 272 23.11 1.71 -29.14
C ASN A 272 21.57 1.83 -28.93
N VAL A 273 20.77 1.30 -29.86
CA VAL A 273 19.34 1.15 -29.63
C VAL A 273 19.08 -0.26 -29.09
N ARG A 274 18.61 -0.36 -27.87
CA ARG A 274 18.40 -1.62 -27.17
C ARG A 274 16.96 -2.07 -27.28
N ASN A 275 16.75 -3.28 -27.81
CA ASN A 275 15.44 -3.91 -27.80
C ASN A 275 15.17 -4.54 -26.42
N ARG A 276 14.23 -3.95 -25.67
CA ARG A 276 13.74 -4.45 -24.39
C ARG A 276 12.26 -4.83 -24.50
N GLY A 277 11.88 -5.46 -25.62
CA GLY A 277 10.58 -6.09 -25.83
C GLY A 277 10.56 -7.53 -25.34
N ILE A 278 9.41 -7.97 -24.80
CA ILE A 278 9.13 -9.37 -24.45
C ILE A 278 7.75 -9.76 -24.95
N ILE A 279 7.64 -10.83 -25.74
CA ILE A 279 6.37 -11.37 -26.22
C ILE A 279 5.46 -11.74 -25.05
N GLY A 280 4.22 -11.28 -25.09
CA GLY A 280 3.22 -11.53 -24.03
C GLY A 280 3.34 -10.65 -22.80
N ASP A 281 4.31 -9.71 -22.78
CA ASP A 281 4.52 -8.84 -21.62
C ASP A 281 3.35 -7.88 -21.39
N GLU A 282 3.04 -7.66 -20.14
CA GLU A 282 2.03 -6.75 -19.63
C GLU A 282 2.68 -5.52 -18.98
N VAL A 283 1.88 -4.52 -18.61
CA VAL A 283 2.39 -3.32 -17.96
C VAL A 283 3.20 -3.65 -16.72
N MET A 284 2.69 -4.56 -15.89
CA MET A 284 3.38 -4.92 -14.64
C MET A 284 4.62 -5.80 -14.87
N GLY A 285 4.69 -6.55 -15.97
CA GLY A 285 5.91 -7.26 -16.35
C GLY A 285 7.04 -6.29 -16.69
N ILE A 286 6.72 -5.18 -17.36
CA ILE A 286 7.68 -4.09 -17.56
C ILE A 286 8.10 -3.48 -16.24
N TYR A 287 7.13 -3.16 -15.36
CA TYR A 287 7.40 -2.56 -14.05
C TYR A 287 8.40 -3.39 -13.24
N ASP A 288 8.20 -4.70 -13.18
CA ASP A 288 9.04 -5.60 -12.39
C ASP A 288 10.49 -5.70 -12.91
N ARG A 289 10.73 -5.50 -14.23
CA ARG A 289 12.07 -5.55 -14.85
C ARG A 289 12.74 -4.20 -15.11
N LEU A 290 12.17 -3.09 -14.65
CA LEU A 290 12.79 -1.75 -14.77
C LEU A 290 14.17 -1.67 -14.12
N HIS A 291 14.43 -2.46 -13.10
CA HIS A 291 15.74 -2.55 -12.43
C HIS A 291 16.88 -2.98 -13.37
N GLN A 292 16.59 -3.62 -14.51
CA GLN A 292 17.58 -3.94 -15.55
C GLN A 292 17.94 -2.75 -16.46
N ILE A 293 17.16 -1.67 -16.39
CA ILE A 293 17.23 -0.55 -17.34
C ILE A 293 17.61 0.76 -16.63
N LEU A 294 16.88 1.09 -15.54
CA LEU A 294 16.96 2.41 -14.91
C LEU A 294 18.31 2.74 -14.28
N PRO A 295 19.05 1.79 -13.68
CA PRO A 295 20.39 2.09 -13.14
C PRO A 295 21.39 2.59 -14.20
N GLY A 296 21.14 2.33 -15.48
CA GLY A 296 21.97 2.82 -16.58
C GLY A 296 21.65 4.21 -17.07
N HIS A 297 20.56 4.83 -16.59
CA HIS A 297 20.09 6.17 -16.97
C HIS A 297 20.12 6.39 -18.49
N PRO A 298 19.39 5.58 -19.32
CA PRO A 298 19.48 5.65 -20.77
C PRO A 298 19.14 7.07 -21.27
N ALA A 299 19.79 7.50 -22.35
CA ALA A 299 19.55 8.82 -22.94
C ALA A 299 18.07 9.02 -23.31
N LYS A 300 17.44 7.95 -23.82
CA LYS A 300 16.03 7.96 -24.23
C LYS A 300 15.37 6.62 -23.95
N LEU A 301 14.08 6.65 -23.62
CA LEU A 301 13.26 5.47 -23.45
C LEU A 301 11.93 5.66 -24.19
N PHE A 302 11.60 4.71 -25.06
CA PHE A 302 10.34 4.67 -25.81
C PHE A 302 9.48 3.54 -25.26
N LEU A 303 8.35 3.87 -24.62
CA LEU A 303 7.45 2.91 -23.97
C LEU A 303 6.20 2.70 -24.81
N LEU A 304 5.90 1.43 -25.17
CA LEU A 304 4.64 1.00 -25.78
C LEU A 304 4.19 -0.32 -25.15
N ILE A 305 3.05 -0.31 -24.42
CA ILE A 305 2.56 -1.45 -23.65
C ILE A 305 1.06 -1.32 -23.39
N GLY A 306 0.33 -2.41 -23.12
CA GLY A 306 -1.04 -2.44 -22.66
C GLY A 306 -2.00 -3.34 -23.47
N VAL A 307 -1.64 -3.79 -24.68
CA VAL A 307 -2.55 -4.63 -25.48
C VAL A 307 -2.78 -6.02 -24.88
N ASN A 308 -1.78 -6.58 -24.19
CA ASN A 308 -1.92 -7.86 -23.51
C ASN A 308 -2.81 -7.73 -22.27
N ASP A 309 -2.74 -6.62 -21.57
CA ASP A 309 -3.62 -6.26 -20.45
C ASP A 309 -5.09 -6.22 -20.92
N ILE A 310 -5.36 -5.63 -22.09
CA ILE A 310 -6.69 -5.68 -22.73
C ILE A 310 -7.12 -7.13 -22.97
N SER A 311 -6.21 -7.98 -23.45
CA SER A 311 -6.51 -9.40 -23.73
C SER A 311 -6.81 -10.21 -22.45
N HIS A 312 -6.40 -9.71 -21.30
CA HIS A 312 -6.66 -10.30 -19.97
C HIS A 312 -7.84 -9.63 -19.23
N ASP A 313 -8.72 -8.96 -19.98
CA ASP A 313 -9.96 -8.36 -19.48
C ASP A 313 -9.77 -7.24 -18.45
N LEU A 314 -8.58 -6.60 -18.40
CA LEU A 314 -8.38 -5.44 -17.53
C LEU A 314 -9.15 -4.23 -18.07
N ALA A 315 -9.75 -3.47 -17.16
CA ALA A 315 -10.45 -2.23 -17.49
C ALA A 315 -9.47 -1.14 -17.96
N PRO A 316 -9.89 -0.23 -18.88
CA PRO A 316 -9.05 0.87 -19.34
C PRO A 316 -8.44 1.72 -18.23
N ASP A 317 -9.19 2.02 -17.15
CA ASP A 317 -8.68 2.77 -16.00
C ASP A 317 -7.50 2.05 -15.33
N SER A 318 -7.64 0.75 -15.06
CA SER A 318 -6.58 -0.05 -14.43
C SER A 318 -5.31 -0.09 -15.29
N ILE A 319 -5.45 -0.21 -16.62
CA ILE A 319 -4.32 -0.21 -17.54
C ILE A 319 -3.60 1.15 -17.52
N VAL A 320 -4.36 2.24 -17.56
CA VAL A 320 -3.81 3.59 -17.49
C VAL A 320 -3.09 3.84 -16.17
N ASP A 321 -3.68 3.44 -15.04
CA ASP A 321 -3.08 3.61 -13.72
C ASP A 321 -1.77 2.82 -13.55
N MET A 322 -1.70 1.59 -14.06
CA MET A 322 -0.46 0.82 -14.09
C MET A 322 0.62 1.45 -14.97
N ILE A 323 0.24 2.02 -16.13
CA ILE A 323 1.18 2.75 -16.99
C ILE A 323 1.66 4.02 -16.29
N ARG A 324 0.78 4.78 -15.61
CA ARG A 324 1.15 5.96 -14.80
C ARG A 324 2.18 5.57 -13.74
N MET A 325 1.90 4.54 -12.94
CA MET A 325 2.82 4.04 -11.91
C MET A 325 4.19 3.65 -12.51
N THR A 326 4.19 3.00 -13.69
CA THR A 326 5.42 2.64 -14.40
C THR A 326 6.21 3.87 -14.83
N VAL A 327 5.53 4.87 -15.39
CA VAL A 327 6.12 6.14 -15.83
C VAL A 327 6.68 6.94 -14.64
N GLU A 328 5.94 7.02 -13.54
CA GLU A 328 6.39 7.70 -12.30
C GLU A 328 7.67 7.06 -11.76
N ARG A 329 7.73 5.73 -11.73
CA ARG A 329 8.94 5.00 -11.34
C ARG A 329 10.12 5.31 -12.26
N ILE A 330 9.90 5.31 -13.59
CA ILE A 330 10.95 5.67 -14.56
C ILE A 330 11.47 7.07 -14.28
N ARG A 331 10.60 8.05 -14.08
CA ARG A 331 10.99 9.45 -13.81
C ARG A 331 11.70 9.62 -12.47
N LYS A 332 11.28 8.88 -11.46
CA LYS A 332 11.89 8.92 -10.12
C LYS A 332 13.29 8.30 -10.11
N GLU A 333 13.45 7.11 -10.71
CA GLU A 333 14.71 6.36 -10.65
C GLU A 333 15.69 6.73 -11.76
N SER A 334 15.22 7.37 -12.85
CA SER A 334 16.06 7.81 -13.97
C SER A 334 15.62 9.19 -14.50
N PRO A 335 15.76 10.27 -13.70
CA PRO A 335 15.21 11.59 -14.02
C PRO A 335 15.82 12.23 -15.28
N ASP A 336 17.05 11.86 -15.64
CA ASP A 336 17.74 12.38 -16.82
C ASP A 336 17.32 11.66 -18.12
N THR A 337 16.60 10.56 -18.01
CA THR A 337 16.12 9.82 -19.18
C THR A 337 14.99 10.55 -19.87
N LYS A 338 15.16 10.86 -21.15
CA LYS A 338 14.07 11.43 -21.95
C LYS A 338 13.06 10.36 -22.31
N LEU A 339 11.94 10.35 -21.60
CA LEU A 339 10.84 9.40 -21.82
C LEU A 339 9.94 9.85 -22.97
N TYR A 340 9.61 8.90 -23.85
CA TYR A 340 8.60 9.00 -24.89
C TYR A 340 7.53 7.94 -24.64
N LEU A 341 6.35 8.37 -24.22
CA LEU A 341 5.18 7.50 -24.13
C LEU A 341 4.53 7.40 -25.50
N GLN A 342 4.33 6.18 -25.99
CA GLN A 342 3.70 5.93 -27.27
C GLN A 342 2.26 5.43 -27.06
N SER A 343 1.37 5.82 -27.97
CA SER A 343 0.01 5.26 -27.98
C SER A 343 0.05 3.75 -28.24
N LEU A 344 -0.91 3.02 -27.69
CA LEU A 344 -1.19 1.65 -28.11
C LEU A 344 -1.54 1.65 -29.60
N LEU A 345 -1.11 0.58 -30.30
CA LEU A 345 -1.50 0.35 -31.68
C LEU A 345 -2.88 -0.32 -31.76
N PRO A 346 -3.64 -0.10 -32.84
CA PRO A 346 -4.88 -0.83 -33.06
C PRO A 346 -4.59 -2.31 -33.35
N PHE A 347 -5.61 -3.14 -33.21
CA PHE A 347 -5.60 -4.53 -33.67
C PHE A 347 -6.80 -4.81 -34.58
N ASN A 348 -6.80 -5.95 -35.29
CA ASN A 348 -7.85 -6.34 -36.22
C ASN A 348 -8.39 -7.72 -35.85
N GLU A 349 -9.52 -7.75 -35.18
CA GLU A 349 -10.17 -8.96 -34.70
C GLU A 349 -10.74 -9.87 -35.83
N SER A 350 -10.90 -9.33 -37.03
CA SER A 350 -11.42 -10.10 -38.18
C SER A 350 -10.51 -11.25 -38.61
N PHE A 351 -9.23 -11.21 -38.22
CA PHE A 351 -8.30 -12.32 -38.44
C PHE A 351 -8.60 -13.55 -37.54
N GLY A 352 -9.42 -13.39 -36.47
CA GLY A 352 -9.89 -14.48 -35.63
C GLY A 352 -8.83 -15.18 -34.79
N ARG A 353 -7.57 -14.74 -34.83
CA ARG A 353 -6.45 -15.40 -34.14
C ARG A 353 -6.41 -15.09 -32.65
N TYR A 354 -6.68 -13.86 -32.26
CA TYR A 354 -6.63 -13.39 -30.87
C TYR A 354 -8.04 -13.23 -30.29
N LYS A 355 -8.71 -14.35 -30.00
CA LYS A 355 -10.10 -14.40 -29.54
C LYS A 355 -10.37 -13.55 -28.27
N LYS A 356 -9.38 -13.44 -27.39
CA LYS A 356 -9.48 -12.60 -26.16
C LYS A 356 -9.55 -11.08 -26.44
N LEU A 357 -9.24 -10.65 -27.66
CA LEU A 357 -9.35 -9.25 -28.08
C LEU A 357 -10.67 -8.95 -28.83
N THR A 358 -11.49 -9.97 -29.10
CA THR A 358 -12.77 -9.79 -29.82
C THR A 358 -13.70 -8.83 -29.09
N GLY A 359 -14.25 -7.83 -29.78
CA GLY A 359 -15.14 -6.80 -29.25
C GLY A 359 -14.46 -5.72 -28.40
N LYS A 360 -13.11 -5.61 -28.46
CA LYS A 360 -12.36 -4.67 -27.61
C LYS A 360 -11.60 -3.61 -28.39
N THR A 361 -11.82 -3.46 -29.70
CA THR A 361 -11.13 -2.46 -30.54
C THR A 361 -11.31 -1.03 -30.03
N ASP A 362 -12.47 -0.70 -29.44
CA ASP A 362 -12.79 0.63 -28.95
C ASP A 362 -12.09 0.97 -27.61
N MET A 363 -11.58 -0.01 -26.88
CA MET A 363 -10.77 0.22 -25.67
C MET A 363 -9.44 0.91 -26.00
N VAL A 364 -8.86 0.67 -27.19
CA VAL A 364 -7.56 1.24 -27.54
C VAL A 364 -7.60 2.76 -27.65
N PRO A 365 -8.51 3.41 -28.43
CA PRO A 365 -8.58 4.86 -28.47
C PRO A 365 -8.99 5.48 -27.13
N GLU A 366 -9.79 4.79 -26.30
CA GLU A 366 -10.12 5.23 -24.96
C GLU A 366 -8.87 5.32 -24.07
N ILE A 367 -8.08 4.24 -23.99
CA ILE A 367 -6.82 4.21 -23.26
C ILE A 367 -5.87 5.28 -23.80
N ASN A 368 -5.71 5.39 -25.12
CA ASN A 368 -4.82 6.36 -25.75
C ASN A 368 -5.18 7.80 -25.42
N SER A 369 -6.48 8.14 -25.41
CA SER A 369 -6.95 9.47 -25.02
C SER A 369 -6.55 9.83 -23.59
N ARG A 370 -6.68 8.89 -22.67
CA ARG A 370 -6.30 9.08 -21.26
C ARG A 370 -4.77 9.17 -21.09
N LEU A 371 -4.00 8.37 -21.82
CA LEU A 371 -2.54 8.44 -21.83
C LEU A 371 -2.03 9.76 -22.40
N GLU A 372 -2.67 10.29 -23.45
CA GLU A 372 -2.33 11.59 -24.03
C GLU A 372 -2.61 12.73 -23.04
N ALA A 373 -3.77 12.69 -22.35
CA ALA A 373 -4.10 13.64 -21.30
C ALA A 373 -3.08 13.59 -20.15
N PHE A 374 -2.76 12.41 -19.66
CA PHE A 374 -1.73 12.19 -18.64
C PHE A 374 -0.36 12.72 -19.07
N ALA A 375 0.07 12.38 -20.29
CA ALA A 375 1.36 12.85 -20.81
C ALA A 375 1.43 14.37 -20.91
N LYS A 376 0.32 15.02 -21.27
CA LYS A 376 0.20 16.48 -21.34
C LYS A 376 0.29 17.11 -19.95
N GLU A 377 -0.44 16.55 -18.98
CA GLU A 377 -0.46 16.99 -17.59
C GLU A 377 0.95 16.94 -16.96
N GLU A 378 1.65 15.83 -17.18
CA GLU A 378 2.97 15.56 -16.63
C GLU A 378 4.15 16.11 -17.46
N GLY A 379 3.89 16.77 -18.58
CA GLY A 379 4.94 17.29 -19.47
C GLY A 379 5.79 16.20 -20.14
N ILE A 380 5.22 15.01 -20.36
CA ILE A 380 5.88 13.87 -20.99
C ILE A 380 5.69 13.93 -22.52
N ALA A 381 6.72 13.60 -23.27
CA ALA A 381 6.62 13.53 -24.72
C ALA A 381 5.73 12.35 -25.14
N TYR A 382 4.56 12.65 -25.70
CA TYR A 382 3.64 11.66 -26.25
C TYR A 382 3.81 11.51 -27.76
N ILE A 383 3.79 10.26 -28.26
CA ILE A 383 3.85 9.95 -29.69
C ILE A 383 2.57 9.21 -30.06
N ASN A 384 1.64 9.88 -30.72
CA ASN A 384 0.40 9.27 -31.18
C ASN A 384 0.68 8.46 -32.47
N LEU A 385 0.89 7.16 -32.31
CA LEU A 385 1.07 6.21 -33.42
C LEU A 385 -0.27 5.71 -33.97
N PHE A 386 -1.31 5.64 -33.13
CA PHE A 386 -2.57 4.97 -33.43
C PHE A 386 -3.17 5.34 -34.80
N PRO A 387 -3.33 6.64 -35.17
CA PRO A 387 -3.96 7.02 -36.44
C PRO A 387 -3.12 6.65 -37.67
N LEU A 388 -1.84 6.32 -37.51
CA LEU A 388 -0.97 5.89 -38.62
C LEU A 388 -1.23 4.44 -39.03
N PHE A 389 -1.87 3.67 -38.14
CA PHE A 389 -2.07 2.23 -38.29
C PHE A 389 -3.54 1.83 -38.49
N THR A 390 -4.49 2.75 -38.24
CA THR A 390 -5.93 2.47 -38.38
C THR A 390 -6.41 2.57 -39.83
N GLU A 391 -7.39 1.75 -40.19
CA GLU A 391 -8.20 1.94 -41.37
C GLU A 391 -9.00 3.24 -41.24
N LYS A 392 -9.14 3.98 -42.33
CA LYS A 392 -9.76 5.30 -42.30
C LYS A 392 -11.19 5.25 -41.72
N GLY A 393 -11.40 6.02 -40.66
CA GLY A 393 -12.70 6.14 -40.00
C GLY A 393 -13.06 4.97 -39.07
N THR A 394 -12.09 4.13 -38.74
CA THR A 394 -12.26 2.98 -37.83
C THR A 394 -11.21 2.99 -36.71
N ASN A 395 -11.37 2.05 -35.77
CA ASN A 395 -10.37 1.74 -34.73
C ASN A 395 -9.60 0.45 -35.02
N VAL A 396 -9.65 -0.04 -36.24
CA VAL A 396 -9.15 -1.35 -36.67
C VAL A 396 -7.78 -1.19 -37.34
N LEU A 397 -6.85 -2.10 -37.04
CA LEU A 397 -5.54 -2.15 -37.69
C LEU A 397 -5.68 -2.47 -39.20
N ARG A 398 -5.04 -1.67 -40.02
CA ARG A 398 -4.98 -1.88 -41.47
C ARG A 398 -4.45 -3.28 -41.81
N SER A 399 -5.22 -4.02 -42.59
CA SER A 399 -4.96 -5.44 -42.89
C SER A 399 -3.62 -5.66 -43.60
N GLU A 400 -3.17 -4.70 -44.43
CA GLU A 400 -1.90 -4.79 -45.15
C GLU A 400 -0.66 -4.58 -44.24
N LEU A 401 -0.84 -4.16 -42.99
CA LEU A 401 0.25 -3.93 -42.03
C LEU A 401 0.47 -5.10 -41.06
N THR A 402 -0.33 -6.15 -41.18
CA THR A 402 -0.31 -7.28 -40.26
C THR A 402 -0.50 -8.61 -41.02
N GLY A 403 -0.01 -9.69 -40.43
CA GLY A 403 -0.29 -11.05 -40.93
C GLY A 403 -1.21 -11.86 -40.02
N ASP A 404 -1.53 -11.33 -38.83
CA ASP A 404 -2.29 -12.05 -37.79
C ASP A 404 -3.33 -11.21 -37.07
N GLY A 405 -3.45 -9.93 -37.42
CA GLY A 405 -4.38 -8.99 -36.84
C GLY A 405 -3.85 -8.21 -35.62
N LEU A 406 -2.63 -8.51 -35.17
CA LEU A 406 -2.02 -7.85 -34.00
C LEU A 406 -0.59 -7.41 -34.27
N HIS A 407 0.27 -8.32 -34.73
CA HIS A 407 1.69 -8.06 -34.94
C HIS A 407 1.94 -7.39 -36.28
N LEU A 408 2.90 -6.48 -36.31
CA LEU A 408 3.25 -5.74 -37.52
C LEU A 408 4.11 -6.59 -38.46
N ASN A 409 3.88 -6.43 -39.74
CA ASN A 409 4.81 -6.86 -40.80
C ASN A 409 5.86 -5.75 -41.07
N GLU A 410 6.76 -5.97 -42.03
CA GLU A 410 7.84 -5.03 -42.35
C GLU A 410 7.32 -3.63 -42.73
N ASP A 411 6.19 -3.53 -43.42
CA ASP A 411 5.63 -2.24 -43.82
C ASP A 411 5.07 -1.50 -42.61
N GLY A 412 4.48 -2.20 -41.64
CA GLY A 412 4.08 -1.65 -40.35
C GLY A 412 5.29 -1.10 -39.58
N TYR A 413 6.39 -1.84 -39.51
CA TYR A 413 7.61 -1.35 -38.86
C TYR A 413 8.23 -0.14 -39.55
N LYS A 414 8.18 -0.05 -40.88
CA LYS A 414 8.63 1.14 -41.62
C LYS A 414 7.84 2.40 -41.19
N ILE A 415 6.53 2.28 -41.03
CA ILE A 415 5.67 3.39 -40.53
C ILE A 415 6.10 3.79 -39.13
N TRP A 416 6.26 2.81 -38.22
CA TRP A 416 6.68 3.10 -36.83
C TRP A 416 8.02 3.80 -36.77
N VAL A 417 9.02 3.27 -37.47
CA VAL A 417 10.37 3.87 -37.59
C VAL A 417 10.28 5.32 -38.11
N LYS A 418 9.52 5.57 -39.19
CA LYS A 418 9.32 6.92 -39.72
C LYS A 418 8.75 7.88 -38.71
N ALA A 419 7.80 7.44 -37.90
CA ALA A 419 7.14 8.24 -36.88
C ALA A 419 8.09 8.67 -35.74
N ILE A 420 8.97 7.76 -35.29
CA ILE A 420 9.88 8.02 -34.17
C ILE A 420 11.27 8.53 -34.59
N LYS A 421 11.68 8.38 -35.86
CA LYS A 421 13.04 8.67 -36.30
C LYS A 421 13.53 10.08 -35.96
N LYS A 422 12.65 11.08 -35.97
CA LYS A 422 13.01 12.47 -35.62
C LYS A 422 13.23 12.68 -34.11
N LYS A 423 12.89 11.71 -33.27
CA LYS A 423 13.04 11.76 -31.82
C LYS A 423 14.27 10.98 -31.33
N ILE A 424 14.90 10.22 -32.20
CA ILE A 424 16.09 9.39 -31.96
C ILE A 424 17.41 10.24 -31.93
#